data_5a93a5ccb42ab707f3e9d5156a72150a
#
_entry.id   5a93a5ccb42ab707f3e9d5156a72150a
#
_cell.length_a   1.000
_cell.length_b   1.000
_cell.length_c   1.000
_cell.angle_alpha   90.00
_cell.angle_beta   90.00
_cell.angle_gamma   90.00
#
_symmetry.space_group_name_H-M   'P 1'
#
loop_
_entity.id
_entity.type
_entity.pdbx_description
1 polymer ?
#
loop_
_entity_poly.entity_id
_entity_poly.type
_entity_poly.pdbx_seq_one_letter_code
_entity_poly.pdbx_strand_id
1 'polypeptide(L)'
;MKIVVPIMPTSLEEAQELELSRFEGADIIEWRADFLDKDSILTVAPAIFEKFAGFEIVFTIRTTREGGKLELTDAEYIALIKDVAAIYSPDYIDFEYFTRKAVFDQMLEFSNLVLSYHNFEETPENLMALLSEMANLTPRVVKVAVMPKHEQDVLDLMNFTRGFKAYNPEQEFATMSMGKLGRMSRLAGDCLSNWIRLKTGWRGKRD
;
A
#
# COMPACT_ATOMS: atom_id res chain seq x y z
N MET A 1 13.97 -5.53 -5.60
CA MET A 1 13.16 -4.78 -4.61
C MET A 1 12.66 -3.49 -5.25
N LYS A 2 11.34 -3.19 -5.15
CA LYS A 2 10.74 -1.98 -5.72
C LYS A 2 10.66 -0.85 -4.68
N ILE A 3 10.96 0.37 -5.10
CA ILE A 3 10.84 1.57 -4.26
C ILE A 3 9.48 2.21 -4.51
N VAL A 4 8.66 2.26 -3.45
CA VAL A 4 7.31 2.85 -3.49
C VAL A 4 7.34 4.23 -2.84
N VAL A 5 6.91 5.26 -3.58
CA VAL A 5 6.81 6.63 -3.07
C VAL A 5 5.34 7.05 -3.00
N PRO A 6 4.79 7.32 -1.82
CA PRO A 6 3.42 7.80 -1.69
C PRO A 6 3.30 9.27 -2.07
N ILE A 7 2.24 9.60 -2.80
CA ILE A 7 1.77 10.96 -3.07
C ILE A 7 0.41 11.17 -2.41
N MET A 8 0.19 12.37 -1.88
CA MET A 8 -0.99 12.70 -1.09
C MET A 8 -1.49 14.11 -1.44
N PRO A 9 -1.78 14.40 -2.73
CA PRO A 9 -2.36 15.71 -3.09
C PRO A 9 -3.74 15.86 -2.44
N THR A 10 -4.03 17.05 -1.97
CA THR A 10 -5.31 17.41 -1.34
C THR A 10 -6.23 18.17 -2.30
N SER A 11 -5.75 18.47 -3.51
CA SER A 11 -6.51 19.13 -4.57
C SER A 11 -5.96 18.80 -5.97
N LEU A 12 -6.70 19.20 -7.00
CA LEU A 12 -6.25 19.08 -8.39
C LEU A 12 -4.99 19.94 -8.65
N GLU A 13 -4.93 21.14 -8.09
CA GLU A 13 -3.79 22.05 -8.22
C GLU A 13 -2.53 21.40 -7.64
N GLU A 14 -2.60 20.87 -6.42
CA GLU A 14 -1.47 20.17 -5.82
C GLU A 14 -1.03 18.95 -6.66
N ALA A 15 -1.97 18.20 -7.23
CA ALA A 15 -1.65 17.09 -8.12
C ALA A 15 -0.91 17.56 -9.38
N GLN A 16 -1.32 18.68 -9.95
CA GLN A 16 -0.69 19.28 -11.13
C GLN A 16 0.70 19.88 -10.83
N GLU A 17 0.92 20.38 -9.61
CA GLU A 17 2.19 20.96 -9.18
C GLU A 17 3.25 19.94 -8.77
N LEU A 18 2.92 18.65 -8.67
CA LEU A 18 3.90 17.60 -8.36
C LEU A 18 5.00 17.56 -9.42
N GLU A 19 6.26 17.78 -9.00
CA GLU A 19 7.42 17.77 -9.88
C GLU A 19 7.97 16.33 -10.02
N LEU A 20 8.03 15.78 -11.23
CA LEU A 20 8.51 14.44 -11.52
C LEU A 20 9.96 14.20 -11.06
N SER A 21 10.81 15.22 -11.10
CA SER A 21 12.20 15.16 -10.62
C SER A 21 12.33 14.72 -9.16
N ARG A 22 11.28 14.92 -8.35
CA ARG A 22 11.26 14.51 -6.95
C ARG A 22 11.06 13.00 -6.76
N PHE A 23 10.71 12.30 -7.83
CA PHE A 23 10.40 10.86 -7.82
C PHE A 23 11.46 10.04 -8.58
N GLU A 24 12.57 10.67 -8.94
CA GLU A 24 13.69 10.00 -9.60
C GLU A 24 14.21 8.82 -8.75
N GLY A 25 14.24 7.63 -9.35
CA GLY A 25 14.60 6.38 -8.67
C GLY A 25 13.46 5.68 -7.92
N ALA A 26 12.23 6.20 -7.98
CA ALA A 26 11.04 5.45 -7.61
C ALA A 26 10.67 4.44 -8.71
N ASP A 27 10.19 3.27 -8.32
CA ASP A 27 9.62 2.29 -9.24
C ASP A 27 8.10 2.40 -9.29
N ILE A 28 7.49 2.69 -8.14
CA ILE A 28 6.04 2.72 -7.96
C ILE A 28 5.62 4.02 -7.28
N ILE A 29 4.55 4.63 -7.77
CA ILE A 29 3.86 5.74 -7.10
C ILE A 29 2.61 5.20 -6.40
N GLU A 30 2.53 5.34 -5.09
CA GLU A 30 1.32 5.02 -4.33
C GLU A 30 0.45 6.29 -4.24
N TRP A 31 -0.62 6.37 -5.04
CA TRP A 31 -1.56 7.47 -4.90
C TRP A 31 -2.51 7.22 -3.72
N ARG A 32 -2.35 8.02 -2.67
CA ARG A 32 -3.19 8.07 -1.47
C ARG A 32 -4.39 8.98 -1.75
N ALA A 33 -5.38 8.44 -2.44
CA ALA A 33 -6.59 9.18 -2.83
C ALA A 33 -7.46 9.58 -1.63
N ASP A 34 -7.25 8.96 -0.48
CA ASP A 34 -7.94 9.29 0.78
C ASP A 34 -7.60 10.67 1.36
N PHE A 35 -6.67 11.42 0.76
CA PHE A 35 -6.42 12.82 1.11
C PHE A 35 -7.33 13.80 0.37
N LEU A 36 -8.16 13.31 -0.57
CA LEU A 36 -9.21 14.05 -1.26
C LEU A 36 -10.59 13.71 -0.68
N ASP A 37 -11.55 14.61 -0.89
CA ASP A 37 -12.95 14.26 -0.74
C ASP A 37 -13.34 13.21 -1.78
N LYS A 38 -14.27 12.29 -1.44
CA LYS A 38 -14.63 11.19 -2.32
C LYS A 38 -15.07 11.64 -3.72
N ASP A 39 -15.81 12.75 -3.80
CA ASP A 39 -16.35 13.26 -5.06
C ASP A 39 -15.25 13.92 -5.94
N SER A 40 -14.10 14.27 -5.37
CA SER A 40 -12.95 14.84 -6.06
C SER A 40 -12.01 13.79 -6.65
N ILE A 41 -12.08 12.54 -6.20
CA ILE A 41 -11.14 11.48 -6.60
C ILE A 41 -11.13 11.29 -8.11
N LEU A 42 -12.29 11.12 -8.74
CA LEU A 42 -12.41 10.94 -10.20
C LEU A 42 -12.03 12.20 -10.99
N THR A 43 -12.16 13.39 -10.40
CA THR A 43 -11.75 14.65 -11.02
C THR A 43 -10.22 14.83 -11.02
N VAL A 44 -9.54 14.34 -9.97
CA VAL A 44 -8.08 14.44 -9.83
C VAL A 44 -7.36 13.29 -10.53
N ALA A 45 -8.01 12.12 -10.67
CA ALA A 45 -7.42 10.93 -11.27
C ALA A 45 -6.71 11.18 -12.62
N PRO A 46 -7.28 11.89 -13.61
CA PRO A 46 -6.61 12.15 -14.89
C PRO A 46 -5.23 12.78 -14.68
N ALA A 47 -5.13 13.81 -13.83
CA ALA A 47 -3.87 14.51 -13.58
C ALA A 47 -2.80 13.58 -12.96
N ILE A 48 -3.18 12.63 -12.11
CA ILE A 48 -2.26 11.67 -11.53
C ILE A 48 -1.82 10.64 -12.58
N PHE A 49 -2.76 9.99 -13.26
CA PHE A 49 -2.42 8.91 -14.20
C PHE A 49 -1.66 9.42 -15.43
N GLU A 50 -1.98 10.62 -15.94
CA GLU A 50 -1.22 11.24 -17.03
C GLU A 50 0.20 11.65 -16.59
N LYS A 51 0.32 12.32 -15.43
CA LYS A 51 1.60 12.78 -14.91
C LYS A 51 2.57 11.63 -14.63
N PHE A 52 2.08 10.55 -14.05
CA PHE A 52 2.90 9.40 -13.63
C PHE A 52 2.83 8.19 -14.59
N ALA A 53 2.46 8.42 -15.87
CA ALA A 53 2.36 7.35 -16.87
C ALA A 53 3.65 6.54 -17.10
N GLY A 54 4.81 7.04 -16.65
CA GLY A 54 6.09 6.33 -16.71
C GLY A 54 6.42 5.49 -15.47
N PHE A 55 5.53 5.43 -14.49
CA PHE A 55 5.67 4.67 -13.24
C PHE A 55 4.57 3.63 -13.12
N GLU A 56 4.82 2.55 -12.38
CA GLU A 56 3.71 1.71 -11.89
C GLU A 56 2.92 2.49 -10.82
N ILE A 57 1.60 2.39 -10.84
CA ILE A 57 0.72 3.12 -9.91
C ILE A 57 -0.03 2.15 -9.01
N VAL A 58 0.08 2.37 -7.69
CA VAL A 58 -0.82 1.77 -6.69
C VAL A 58 -1.93 2.78 -6.38
N PHE A 59 -3.17 2.42 -6.70
CA PHE A 59 -4.33 3.17 -6.25
C PHE A 59 -4.72 2.74 -4.83
N THR A 60 -4.69 3.68 -3.90
CA THR A 60 -4.96 3.42 -2.47
C THR A 60 -6.00 4.39 -1.93
N ILE A 61 -7.10 3.85 -1.41
CA ILE A 61 -8.03 4.56 -0.54
C ILE A 61 -7.84 4.02 0.87
N ARG A 62 -7.05 4.71 1.72
CA ARG A 62 -6.86 4.33 3.11
C ARG A 62 -7.97 4.93 3.95
N THR A 63 -8.81 4.07 4.55
CA THR A 63 -9.92 4.56 5.37
C THR A 63 -9.48 4.89 6.80
N THR A 64 -10.31 5.64 7.50
CA THR A 64 -10.07 6.01 8.92
C THR A 64 -9.87 4.79 9.81
N ARG A 65 -10.45 3.64 9.44
CA ARG A 65 -10.31 2.38 10.16
C ARG A 65 -8.89 1.84 10.17
N GLU A 66 -8.11 2.13 9.12
CA GLU A 66 -6.69 1.75 9.00
C GLU A 66 -5.76 2.98 8.94
N GLY A 67 -6.12 4.06 9.66
CA GLY A 67 -5.28 5.25 9.85
C GLY A 67 -5.22 6.19 8.64
N GLY A 68 -6.17 6.09 7.72
CA GLY A 68 -6.35 7.02 6.61
C GLY A 68 -7.21 8.24 6.95
N LYS A 69 -7.71 8.92 5.93
CA LYS A 69 -8.44 10.19 6.06
C LYS A 69 -9.90 10.09 5.67
N LEU A 70 -10.25 9.16 4.80
CA LEU A 70 -11.59 9.07 4.22
C LEU A 70 -12.43 8.04 4.96
N GLU A 71 -13.64 8.42 5.31
CA GLU A 71 -14.63 7.49 5.86
C GLU A 71 -15.63 7.13 4.76
N LEU A 72 -15.76 5.83 4.46
CA LEU A 72 -16.62 5.31 3.40
C LEU A 72 -17.39 4.09 3.90
N THR A 73 -18.61 3.96 3.45
CA THR A 73 -19.33 2.68 3.51
C THR A 73 -18.63 1.66 2.60
N ASP A 74 -18.89 0.37 2.82
CA ASP A 74 -18.34 -0.68 1.96
C ASP A 74 -18.76 -0.52 0.50
N ALA A 75 -20.01 -0.11 0.25
CA ALA A 75 -20.51 0.13 -1.10
C ALA A 75 -19.79 1.30 -1.80
N GLU A 76 -19.57 2.42 -1.11
CA GLU A 76 -18.84 3.57 -1.66
C GLU A 76 -17.38 3.23 -1.94
N TYR A 77 -16.74 2.48 -1.04
CA TYR A 77 -15.35 2.06 -1.21
C TYR A 77 -15.18 1.18 -2.46
N ILE A 78 -16.02 0.16 -2.61
CA ILE A 78 -16.00 -0.74 -3.77
C ILE A 78 -16.32 0.02 -5.06
N ALA A 79 -17.33 0.90 -5.05
CA ALA A 79 -17.70 1.67 -6.22
C ALA A 79 -16.54 2.54 -6.73
N LEU A 80 -15.89 3.30 -5.83
CA LEU A 80 -14.73 4.14 -6.19
C LEU A 80 -13.57 3.33 -6.76
N ILE A 81 -13.26 2.16 -6.18
CA ILE A 81 -12.21 1.28 -6.72
C ILE A 81 -12.58 0.83 -8.13
N LYS A 82 -13.81 0.37 -8.35
CA LYS A 82 -14.26 -0.11 -9.66
C LYS A 82 -14.28 1.01 -10.70
N ASP A 83 -14.74 2.19 -10.34
CA ASP A 83 -14.78 3.35 -11.23
C ASP A 83 -13.36 3.75 -11.68
N VAL A 84 -12.42 3.89 -10.75
CA VAL A 84 -11.03 4.20 -11.09
C VAL A 84 -10.39 3.07 -11.89
N ALA A 85 -10.61 1.82 -11.53
CA ALA A 85 -10.04 0.67 -12.23
C ALA A 85 -10.56 0.56 -13.67
N ALA A 86 -11.84 0.82 -13.90
CA ALA A 86 -12.47 0.75 -15.22
C ALA A 86 -11.93 1.83 -16.18
N ILE A 87 -11.60 3.02 -15.65
CA ILE A 87 -11.17 4.17 -16.48
C ILE A 87 -9.66 4.17 -16.68
N TYR A 88 -8.88 3.90 -15.61
CA TYR A 88 -7.43 4.15 -15.59
C TYR A 88 -6.58 2.88 -15.51
N SER A 89 -7.16 1.73 -15.14
CA SER A 89 -6.45 0.45 -15.04
C SER A 89 -5.12 0.56 -14.25
N PRO A 90 -5.13 0.96 -12.96
CA PRO A 90 -3.92 1.06 -12.15
C PRO A 90 -3.17 -0.28 -12.11
N ASP A 91 -1.84 -0.25 -12.00
CA ASP A 91 -1.02 -1.46 -11.95
C ASP A 91 -1.30 -2.28 -10.69
N TYR A 92 -1.69 -1.61 -9.61
CA TYR A 92 -2.06 -2.23 -8.33
C TYR A 92 -3.25 -1.50 -7.69
N ILE A 93 -4.09 -2.28 -7.00
CA ILE A 93 -5.25 -1.80 -6.23
C ILE A 93 -5.08 -2.22 -4.77
N ASP A 94 -4.91 -1.27 -3.86
CA ASP A 94 -4.85 -1.53 -2.42
C ASP A 94 -6.26 -1.79 -1.86
N PHE A 95 -6.42 -2.91 -1.17
CA PHE A 95 -7.67 -3.31 -0.53
C PHE A 95 -7.43 -3.66 0.94
N GLU A 96 -8.15 -2.99 1.85
CA GLU A 96 -8.11 -3.19 3.30
C GLU A 96 -8.82 -4.49 3.69
N TYR A 97 -8.12 -5.62 3.61
CA TYR A 97 -8.74 -6.94 3.64
C TYR A 97 -9.52 -7.23 4.93
N PHE A 98 -8.89 -7.10 6.10
CA PHE A 98 -9.58 -7.46 7.35
C PHE A 98 -10.70 -6.50 7.71
N THR A 99 -10.56 -5.23 7.39
CA THR A 99 -11.56 -4.20 7.65
C THR A 99 -12.78 -4.37 6.75
N ARG A 100 -12.60 -4.93 5.53
CA ARG A 100 -13.63 -5.04 4.50
C ARG A 100 -13.82 -6.48 3.99
N LYS A 101 -13.49 -7.46 4.82
CA LYS A 101 -13.56 -8.88 4.48
C LYS A 101 -14.94 -9.30 3.99
N ALA A 102 -16.01 -8.71 4.55
CA ALA A 102 -17.40 -9.03 4.19
C ALA A 102 -17.76 -8.74 2.72
N VAL A 103 -17.00 -7.85 2.05
CA VAL A 103 -17.24 -7.45 0.65
C VAL A 103 -16.10 -7.86 -0.28
N PHE A 104 -15.15 -8.66 0.19
CA PHE A 104 -13.97 -9.08 -0.58
C PHE A 104 -14.34 -9.82 -1.87
N ASP A 105 -15.42 -10.60 -1.86
CA ASP A 105 -15.88 -11.34 -3.05
C ASP A 105 -16.11 -10.42 -4.26
N GLN A 106 -16.45 -9.15 -4.04
CA GLN A 106 -16.64 -8.16 -5.10
C GLN A 106 -15.31 -7.68 -5.73
N MET A 107 -14.17 -8.07 -5.15
CA MET A 107 -12.83 -7.71 -5.63
C MET A 107 -12.14 -8.86 -6.38
N LEU A 108 -12.74 -10.05 -6.43
CA LEU A 108 -12.14 -11.25 -7.06
C LEU A 108 -11.92 -11.12 -8.56
N GLU A 109 -12.57 -10.14 -9.22
CA GLU A 109 -12.34 -9.83 -10.63
C GLU A 109 -10.96 -9.19 -10.90
N PHE A 110 -10.30 -8.63 -9.86
CA PHE A 110 -9.02 -7.94 -9.99
C PHE A 110 -7.85 -8.88 -9.66
N SER A 111 -6.97 -9.11 -10.62
CA SER A 111 -5.75 -9.93 -10.45
C SER A 111 -4.57 -9.15 -9.84
N ASN A 112 -4.69 -7.83 -9.73
CA ASN A 112 -3.64 -6.89 -9.31
C ASN A 112 -3.84 -6.34 -7.89
N LEU A 113 -4.56 -7.10 -7.04
CA LEU A 113 -4.84 -6.68 -5.66
C LEU A 113 -3.59 -6.67 -4.78
N VAL A 114 -3.46 -5.61 -4.01
CA VAL A 114 -2.61 -5.52 -2.82
C VAL A 114 -3.52 -5.71 -1.61
N LEU A 115 -3.54 -6.89 -1.01
CA LEU A 115 -4.28 -7.08 0.24
C LEU A 115 -3.49 -6.48 1.38
N SER A 116 -4.05 -5.47 2.02
CA SER A 116 -3.37 -4.69 3.04
C SER A 116 -3.97 -4.86 4.43
N TYR A 117 -3.11 -4.75 5.43
CA TYR A 117 -3.45 -4.67 6.85
C TYR A 117 -2.53 -3.67 7.56
N HIS A 118 -3.12 -2.77 8.33
CA HIS A 118 -2.39 -1.78 9.12
C HIS A 118 -2.83 -1.82 10.58
N ASN A 119 -1.85 -1.92 11.50
CA ASN A 119 -2.10 -1.76 12.93
C ASN A 119 -1.11 -0.73 13.48
N PHE A 120 -1.63 0.43 13.88
CA PHE A 120 -0.84 1.56 14.38
C PHE A 120 -0.57 1.49 15.88
N GLU A 121 -1.14 0.51 16.59
CA GLU A 121 -1.03 0.38 18.03
C GLU A 121 0.01 -0.66 18.43
N GLU A 122 0.06 -1.79 17.70
CA GLU A 122 0.93 -2.91 18.04
C GLU A 122 1.23 -3.84 16.87
N THR A 123 2.18 -4.76 17.09
CA THR A 123 2.35 -5.97 16.29
C THR A 123 1.48 -7.06 16.92
N PRO A 124 0.41 -7.54 16.24
CA PRO A 124 -0.51 -8.50 16.82
C PRO A 124 0.17 -9.85 17.12
N GLU A 125 -0.20 -10.51 18.22
CA GLU A 125 0.31 -11.85 18.56
C GLU A 125 -0.02 -12.91 17.49
N ASN A 126 -1.16 -12.75 16.80
CA ASN A 126 -1.58 -13.63 15.71
C ASN A 126 -1.10 -13.19 14.32
N LEU A 127 -0.05 -12.36 14.23
CA LEU A 127 0.50 -11.81 12.97
C LEU A 127 0.75 -12.90 11.91
N MET A 128 1.28 -14.05 12.31
CA MET A 128 1.53 -15.16 11.40
C MET A 128 0.24 -15.70 10.77
N ALA A 129 -0.85 -15.77 11.55
CA ALA A 129 -2.15 -16.21 11.05
C ALA A 129 -2.74 -15.19 10.06
N LEU A 130 -2.60 -13.88 10.35
CA LEU A 130 -3.05 -12.80 9.45
C LEU A 130 -2.31 -12.85 8.11
N LEU A 131 -0.99 -12.99 8.13
CA LEU A 131 -0.17 -13.13 6.92
C LEU A 131 -0.56 -14.38 6.13
N SER A 132 -0.74 -15.52 6.81
CA SER A 132 -1.15 -16.78 6.19
C SER A 132 -2.51 -16.67 5.51
N GLU A 133 -3.48 -16.04 6.17
CA GLU A 133 -4.82 -15.87 5.61
C GLU A 133 -4.78 -15.06 4.31
N MET A 134 -4.08 -13.90 4.30
CA MET A 134 -3.94 -13.11 3.09
C MET A 134 -3.15 -13.82 1.99
N ALA A 135 -2.05 -14.49 2.33
CA ALA A 135 -1.21 -15.21 1.37
C ALA A 135 -1.96 -16.37 0.70
N ASN A 136 -2.82 -17.08 1.44
CA ASN A 136 -3.64 -18.17 0.90
C ASN A 136 -4.68 -17.72 -0.14
N LEU A 137 -5.00 -16.42 -0.18
CA LEU A 137 -5.86 -15.83 -1.22
C LEU A 137 -5.09 -15.51 -2.51
N THR A 138 -3.79 -15.70 -2.51
CA THR A 138 -2.90 -15.48 -3.66
C THR A 138 -3.06 -14.12 -4.35
N PRO A 139 -3.11 -12.99 -3.59
CA PRO A 139 -3.17 -11.67 -4.20
C PRO A 139 -1.86 -11.35 -4.95
N ARG A 140 -1.84 -10.27 -5.73
CA ARG A 140 -0.59 -9.80 -6.33
C ARG A 140 0.45 -9.45 -5.27
N VAL A 141 0.05 -8.79 -4.18
CA VAL A 141 0.92 -8.40 -3.07
C VAL A 141 0.21 -8.59 -1.74
N VAL A 142 0.91 -9.16 -0.75
CA VAL A 142 0.52 -9.14 0.67
C VAL A 142 1.21 -7.98 1.37
N LYS A 143 0.46 -6.99 1.85
CA LYS A 143 0.99 -5.78 2.48
C LYS A 143 0.60 -5.71 3.96
N VAL A 144 1.61 -5.62 4.84
CA VAL A 144 1.40 -5.51 6.29
C VAL A 144 2.26 -4.40 6.87
N ALA A 145 1.63 -3.49 7.61
CA ALA A 145 2.31 -2.44 8.35
C ALA A 145 1.83 -2.46 9.81
N VAL A 146 2.74 -2.75 10.74
CA VAL A 146 2.43 -2.90 12.17
C VAL A 146 3.36 -2.07 13.04
N MET A 147 2.88 -1.63 14.21
CA MET A 147 3.67 -0.84 15.15
C MET A 147 4.39 -1.77 16.14
N PRO A 148 5.73 -1.83 16.11
CA PRO A 148 6.46 -2.62 17.10
C PRO A 148 6.50 -1.90 18.44
N LYS A 149 6.27 -2.64 19.53
CA LYS A 149 6.50 -2.20 20.91
C LYS A 149 7.90 -2.60 21.40
N HIS A 150 8.43 -3.69 20.87
CA HIS A 150 9.73 -4.28 21.23
C HIS A 150 10.52 -4.66 19.98
N GLU A 151 11.85 -4.83 20.13
CA GLU A 151 12.73 -5.28 19.04
C GLU A 151 12.32 -6.66 18.52
N GLN A 152 11.79 -7.52 19.40
CA GLN A 152 11.31 -8.86 19.02
C GLN A 152 10.18 -8.79 18.01
N ASP A 153 9.27 -7.81 18.10
CA ASP A 153 8.17 -7.61 17.15
C ASP A 153 8.70 -7.38 15.72
N VAL A 154 9.82 -6.65 15.63
CA VAL A 154 10.47 -6.40 14.33
C VAL A 154 11.07 -7.68 13.77
N LEU A 155 11.78 -8.44 14.62
CA LEU A 155 12.40 -9.71 14.24
C LEU A 155 11.35 -10.75 13.84
N ASP A 156 10.24 -10.83 14.54
CA ASP A 156 9.15 -11.75 14.25
C ASP A 156 8.51 -11.44 12.90
N LEU A 157 8.17 -10.17 12.62
CA LEU A 157 7.67 -9.76 11.30
C LEU A 157 8.65 -10.14 10.19
N MET A 158 9.95 -9.86 10.38
CA MET A 158 10.99 -10.18 9.41
C MET A 158 11.10 -11.69 9.19
N ASN A 159 11.11 -12.49 10.25
CA ASN A 159 11.20 -13.95 10.17
C ASN A 159 9.98 -14.54 9.49
N PHE A 160 8.76 -14.09 9.82
CA PHE A 160 7.53 -14.56 9.19
C PHE A 160 7.53 -14.22 7.70
N THR A 161 7.87 -12.98 7.33
CA THR A 161 7.95 -12.57 5.92
C THR A 161 8.94 -13.44 5.13
N ARG A 162 10.12 -13.68 5.68
CA ARG A 162 11.13 -14.56 5.08
C ARG A 162 10.61 -15.97 4.90
N GLY A 163 9.93 -16.53 5.92
CA GLY A 163 9.34 -17.86 5.87
C GLY A 163 8.30 -18.00 4.78
N PHE A 164 7.35 -17.06 4.70
CA PHE A 164 6.33 -17.04 3.66
C PHE A 164 6.91 -16.88 2.26
N LYS A 165 7.89 -15.99 2.09
CA LYS A 165 8.58 -15.79 0.80
C LYS A 165 9.36 -17.02 0.35
N ALA A 166 9.99 -17.74 1.28
CA ALA A 166 10.68 -19.00 0.97
C ALA A 166 9.70 -20.11 0.57
N TYR A 167 8.51 -20.15 1.18
CA TYR A 167 7.48 -21.13 0.86
C TYR A 167 6.71 -20.80 -0.43
N ASN A 168 6.47 -19.50 -0.70
CA ASN A 168 5.80 -19.00 -1.89
C ASN A 168 6.70 -17.98 -2.63
N PRO A 169 7.70 -18.40 -3.40
CA PRO A 169 8.67 -17.48 -4.02
C PRO A 169 8.06 -16.48 -5.01
N GLU A 170 6.95 -16.85 -5.65
CA GLU A 170 6.23 -15.99 -6.62
C GLU A 170 5.32 -14.95 -5.94
N GLN A 171 5.02 -15.11 -4.66
CA GLN A 171 4.19 -14.16 -3.93
C GLN A 171 4.99 -12.93 -3.54
N GLU A 172 4.52 -11.75 -3.92
CA GLU A 172 5.11 -10.49 -3.47
C GLU A 172 4.63 -10.12 -2.06
N PHE A 173 5.56 -9.58 -1.26
CA PHE A 173 5.32 -9.09 0.10
C PHE A 173 5.78 -7.64 0.24
N ALA A 174 4.98 -6.83 0.93
CA ALA A 174 5.28 -5.46 1.32
C ALA A 174 5.09 -5.32 2.84
N THR A 175 5.99 -5.91 3.61
CA THR A 175 5.88 -5.93 5.08
C THR A 175 6.81 -4.91 5.73
N MET A 176 6.29 -4.21 6.74
CA MET A 176 7.08 -3.21 7.45
C MET A 176 6.65 -3.05 8.91
N SER A 177 7.64 -2.99 9.79
CA SER A 177 7.47 -2.45 11.14
C SER A 177 7.58 -0.94 11.09
N MET A 178 6.62 -0.25 11.72
CA MET A 178 6.53 1.21 11.71
C MET A 178 7.44 1.87 12.75
N GLY A 179 7.46 3.19 12.79
CA GLY A 179 8.21 3.96 13.77
C GLY A 179 9.72 3.86 13.63
N LYS A 180 10.45 4.34 14.66
CA LYS A 180 11.91 4.34 14.68
C LYS A 180 12.48 2.94 14.85
N LEU A 181 11.86 2.13 15.71
CA LEU A 181 12.29 0.77 16.01
C LEU A 181 12.22 -0.12 14.77
N GLY A 182 11.19 0.06 13.95
CA GLY A 182 10.95 -0.74 12.74
C GLY A 182 11.81 -0.39 11.52
N ARG A 183 12.80 0.53 11.62
CA ARG A 183 13.58 0.95 10.45
C ARG A 183 14.32 -0.20 9.75
N MET A 184 14.81 -1.16 10.51
CA MET A 184 15.55 -2.30 9.97
C MET A 184 14.70 -3.15 9.02
N SER A 185 13.40 -3.33 9.29
CA SER A 185 12.52 -4.10 8.41
C SER A 185 12.40 -3.51 7.00
N ARG A 186 12.60 -2.20 6.85
CA ARG A 186 12.55 -1.50 5.56
C ARG A 186 13.85 -1.54 4.78
N LEU A 187 14.99 -1.73 5.47
CA LEU A 187 16.31 -1.79 4.83
C LEU A 187 16.66 -3.19 4.34
N ALA A 188 16.01 -4.22 4.86
CA ALA A 188 16.27 -5.63 4.55
C ALA A 188 15.46 -6.15 3.33
N GLY A 189 15.01 -5.26 2.45
CA GLY A 189 14.04 -5.52 1.39
C GLY A 189 14.33 -6.74 0.52
N ASP A 190 15.49 -6.85 -0.10
CA ASP A 190 15.79 -7.96 -1.04
C ASP A 190 15.73 -9.34 -0.37
N CYS A 191 16.03 -9.41 0.92
CA CYS A 191 15.96 -10.66 1.68
C CYS A 191 14.57 -10.97 2.23
N LEU A 192 13.72 -9.95 2.42
CA LEU A 192 12.50 -10.07 3.22
C LEU A 192 11.25 -9.53 2.51
N SER A 193 11.31 -8.34 1.93
CA SER A 193 10.16 -7.68 1.31
C SER A 193 10.45 -7.35 -0.15
N ASN A 194 9.46 -7.44 -1.01
CA ASN A 194 9.60 -7.05 -2.41
C ASN A 194 9.49 -5.52 -2.59
N TRP A 195 8.86 -4.84 -1.63
CA TRP A 195 8.61 -3.41 -1.69
C TRP A 195 9.18 -2.67 -0.48
N ILE A 196 9.75 -1.48 -0.72
CA ILE A 196 10.11 -0.50 0.32
C ILE A 196 9.26 0.75 0.10
N ARG A 197 8.49 1.13 1.12
CA ARG A 197 7.75 2.38 1.12
C ARG A 197 8.59 3.49 1.75
N LEU A 198 8.91 4.52 0.97
CA LEU A 198 9.59 5.72 1.48
C LEU A 198 8.58 6.68 2.10
N LYS A 199 9.05 7.53 3.03
CA LYS A 199 8.20 8.59 3.59
C LYS A 199 7.95 9.68 2.55
N THR A 200 6.75 10.29 2.59
CA THR A 200 6.48 11.58 1.95
C THR A 200 7.56 12.60 2.30
N GLY A 201 8.09 13.29 1.29
CA GLY A 201 9.18 14.24 1.47
C GLY A 201 10.57 13.70 1.10
N TRP A 202 10.65 12.50 0.52
CA TRP A 202 11.87 12.02 -0.09
C TRP A 202 12.33 13.03 -1.16
N ARG A 203 13.45 13.70 -0.87
CA ARG A 203 14.14 14.55 -1.83
C ARG A 203 15.24 13.69 -2.42
N GLY A 204 15.09 13.26 -3.66
CA GLY A 204 15.95 12.34 -4.37
C GLY A 204 17.42 12.76 -4.46
N LYS A 205 18.10 12.81 -3.31
CA LYS A 205 19.54 12.84 -3.22
C LYS A 205 19.99 11.68 -2.35
N ARG A 206 20.61 10.71 -2.98
CA ARG A 206 21.55 9.84 -2.29
C ARG A 206 22.82 10.68 -2.10
N ASP A 207 23.09 11.05 -0.88
CA ASP A 207 24.44 11.38 -0.47
C ASP A 207 25.13 10.09 -0.07
#